data_73aa31087dc053d3ce89739c8f4a6fd7
#
_entry.id   73aa31087dc053d3ce89739c8f4a6fd7
#
_cell.length_a   1.000
_cell.length_b   1.000
_cell.length_c   1.000
_cell.angle_alpha   90.00
_cell.angle_beta   90.00
_cell.angle_gamma   90.00
#
_symmetry.space_group_name_H-M   'P 1'
#
loop_
_entity.id
_entity.type
_entity.pdbx_description
1 polymer ?
#
loop_
_entity_poly.entity_id
_entity_poly.type
_entity_poly.pdbx_seq_one_letter_code
_entity_poly.pdbx_strand_id
1 'polypeptide(L)'
;MGLFNKMNKDTTSSSDGNSFLKISVTKDGSEYTFLPEGRLDTITSPDLESKINEVIGNATKLTIDFAKLEYISSAGLRVLLGALQDMEGKGEMVVRNLTRSVRDVFILTGFNRLLNVE
;
A
#
# COMPACT_ATOMS: atom_id res chain seq x y z
N MET A 1 6.81 -19.90 -13.86
CA MET A 1 6.61 -19.97 -13.12
C MET A 1 6.64 -19.98 -12.40
N GLY A 2 6.48 -19.46 -12.71
CA GLY A 2 6.27 -19.31 -11.78
C GLY A 2 6.14 -19.37 -11.29
N LEU A 3 5.93 -18.94 -11.34
CA LEU A 3 5.75 -18.93 -10.38
C LEU A 3 5.73 -18.94 -9.93
N PHE A 4 5.65 -18.43 -10.29
CA PHE A 4 5.64 -18.34 -9.39
C PHE A 4 5.38 -18.19 -9.29
N ASN A 5 5.16 -17.73 -9.85
CA ASN A 5 4.91 -17.60 -9.30
C ASN A 5 4.52 -17.47 -9.25
N LYS A 6 4.22 -17.19 -9.52
CA LYS A 6 3.74 -17.10 -9.02
C LYS A 6 3.40 -16.95 -8.61
N MET A 7 3.37 -16.56 -8.85
CA MET A 7 3.08 -16.47 -8.14
C MET A 7 3.05 -16.33 -7.71
N ASN A 8 2.98 -15.93 -8.05
CA ASN A 8 2.98 -15.75 -7.32
C ASN A 8 3.00 -15.55 -6.94
N LYS A 9 2.79 -15.26 -7.12
CA LYS A 9 2.74 -14.99 -6.54
C LYS A 9 2.67 -14.80 -5.82
N ASP A 10 2.24 -14.37 -6.04
CA ASP A 10 2.19 -14.15 -5.20
C ASP A 10 2.42 -14.17 -4.38
N THR A 11 2.23 -13.91 -4.40
CA THR A 11 2.48 -13.83 -3.48
C THR A 11 3.06 -14.01 -2.69
N THR A 12 3.04 -13.61 -2.62
CA THR A 12 3.61 -13.63 -1.79
C THR A 12 4.22 -13.63 -1.00
N SER A 13 4.12 -13.28 -0.92
CA SER A 13 4.75 -13.14 -0.14
C SER A 13 5.02 -13.29 0.75
N SER A 14 4.93 -12.98 0.68
CA SER A 14 5.42 -13.21 1.71
C SER A 14 5.21 -13.91 2.63
N SER A 15 4.92 -14.32 2.33
CA SER A 15 4.81 -15.00 3.26
C SER A 15 5.33 -15.86 4.08
N ASP A 16 5.75 -15.96 4.15
CA ASP A 16 6.06 -16.93 5.14
C ASP A 16 5.04 -16.85 6.26
N GLY A 17 5.06 -17.80 7.19
CA GLY A 17 4.04 -17.87 8.21
C GLY A 17 4.02 -16.67 9.16
N ASN A 18 5.05 -15.85 9.14
CA ASN A 18 5.13 -14.69 10.01
C ASN A 18 4.66 -13.42 9.33
N SER A 19 4.37 -13.50 8.06
CA SER A 19 3.86 -12.35 7.35
C SER A 19 2.38 -12.24 7.59
N PHE A 20 1.94 -11.08 8.03
CA PHE A 20 0.53 -10.81 8.24
C PHE A 20 0.03 -9.76 7.26
N LEU A 21 0.68 -9.70 6.12
CA LEU A 21 0.28 -8.78 5.06
C LEU A 21 0.17 -9.54 3.76
N LYS A 22 -0.98 -9.40 3.12
CA LYS A 22 -1.22 -9.90 1.78
C LYS A 22 -1.52 -8.69 0.92
N ILE A 23 -0.91 -8.61 -0.25
CA ILE A 23 -1.06 -7.45 -1.11
C ILE A 23 -1.58 -7.88 -2.47
N SER A 24 -2.74 -7.35 -2.84
CA SER A 24 -3.30 -7.52 -4.18
C SER A 24 -3.10 -6.22 -4.95
N VAL A 25 -2.81 -6.33 -6.23
CA VAL A 25 -2.59 -5.18 -7.09
C VAL A 25 -3.44 -5.33 -8.32
N THR A 26 -4.18 -4.30 -8.67
CA THR A 26 -4.89 -4.24 -9.94
C THR A 26 -4.35 -3.08 -10.75
N LYS A 27 -4.40 -3.23 -12.06
CA LYS A 27 -3.85 -2.27 -12.99
C LYS A 27 -4.88 -1.97 -14.07
N ASP A 28 -5.06 -0.69 -14.36
CA ASP A 28 -5.90 -0.23 -15.47
C ASP A 28 -5.11 0.86 -16.19
N GLY A 29 -4.45 0.47 -17.30
CA GLY A 29 -3.54 1.38 -17.98
C GLY A 29 -2.37 1.73 -17.07
N SER A 30 -2.23 3.01 -16.74
CA SER A 30 -1.20 3.48 -15.83
C SER A 30 -1.75 3.82 -14.44
N GLU A 31 -2.96 3.35 -14.14
CA GLU A 31 -3.57 3.52 -12.82
C GLU A 31 -3.48 2.21 -12.06
N TYR A 32 -2.91 2.27 -10.87
CA TYR A 32 -2.67 1.10 -10.04
C TYR A 32 -3.43 1.20 -8.73
N THR A 33 -4.04 0.10 -8.31
CA THR A 33 -4.72 0.03 -7.01
C THR A 33 -4.10 -1.10 -6.20
N PHE A 34 -3.62 -0.77 -5.02
CA PHE A 34 -3.06 -1.71 -4.08
C PHE A 34 -4.07 -1.97 -2.97
N LEU A 35 -4.29 -3.25 -2.66
CA LEU A 35 -5.20 -3.66 -1.61
C LEU A 35 -4.40 -4.49 -0.60
N PRO A 36 -3.78 -3.84 0.39
CA PRO A 36 -3.11 -4.57 1.45
C PRO A 36 -4.13 -5.12 2.43
N GLU A 37 -3.92 -6.35 2.84
CA GLU A 37 -4.81 -7.06 3.74
C GLU A 37 -4.03 -7.55 4.94
N GLY A 38 -4.45 -7.18 6.14
CA GLY A 38 -3.83 -7.61 7.37
C GLY A 38 -3.19 -6.45 8.13
N ARG A 39 -1.90 -6.54 8.39
CA ARG A 39 -1.18 -5.58 9.23
C ARG A 39 -0.02 -4.96 8.47
N LEU A 40 0.08 -3.65 8.53
CA LEU A 40 1.17 -2.91 7.91
C LEU A 40 2.04 -2.34 9.03
N ASP A 41 3.09 -3.08 9.39
CA ASP A 41 3.96 -2.76 10.52
C ASP A 41 5.42 -2.71 10.07
N THR A 42 6.35 -2.68 11.03
CA THR A 42 7.77 -2.57 10.73
C THR A 42 8.28 -3.75 9.89
N ILE A 43 7.70 -4.94 10.11
CA ILE A 43 8.12 -6.16 9.42
C ILE A 43 7.57 -6.20 8.00
N THR A 44 6.31 -5.81 7.82
CA THR A 44 5.60 -5.99 6.54
C THR A 44 5.67 -4.78 5.63
N SER A 45 5.93 -3.60 6.19
CA SER A 45 5.94 -2.36 5.39
C SER A 45 6.93 -2.40 4.23
N PRO A 46 8.13 -3.00 4.36
CA PRO A 46 9.03 -3.09 3.22
C PRO A 46 8.44 -3.86 2.04
N ASP A 47 7.54 -4.81 2.28
CA ASP A 47 6.90 -5.55 1.19
C ASP A 47 5.99 -4.65 0.37
N LEU A 48 5.21 -3.80 1.04
CA LEU A 48 4.37 -2.85 0.33
C LEU A 48 5.20 -1.83 -0.42
N GLU A 49 6.24 -1.32 0.22
CA GLU A 49 7.13 -0.36 -0.42
C GLU A 49 7.75 -0.93 -1.69
N SER A 50 8.23 -2.17 -1.62
CA SER A 50 8.84 -2.82 -2.77
C SER A 50 7.85 -2.97 -3.92
N LYS A 51 6.61 -3.36 -3.62
CA LYS A 51 5.61 -3.53 -4.68
C LYS A 51 5.19 -2.21 -5.29
N ILE A 52 5.08 -1.17 -4.50
CA ILE A 52 4.78 0.16 -5.03
C ILE A 52 5.92 0.64 -5.92
N ASN A 53 7.16 0.43 -5.47
CA ASN A 53 8.32 0.89 -6.23
C ASN A 53 8.45 0.20 -7.58
N GLU A 54 7.92 -1.00 -7.73
CA GLU A 54 7.94 -1.71 -9.02
C GLU A 54 7.16 -0.97 -10.10
N VAL A 55 6.14 -0.21 -9.72
CA VAL A 55 5.21 0.38 -10.69
C VAL A 55 5.19 1.91 -10.67
N ILE A 56 5.72 2.52 -9.60
CA ILE A 56 5.48 3.94 -9.36
C ILE A 56 6.06 4.83 -10.45
N GLY A 57 7.13 4.38 -11.11
CA GLY A 57 7.72 5.14 -12.21
C GLY A 57 6.80 5.29 -13.42
N ASN A 58 5.84 4.37 -13.57
CA ASN A 58 4.91 4.37 -14.70
C ASN A 58 3.49 4.75 -14.31
N ALA A 59 3.26 5.06 -13.04
CA ALA A 59 1.91 5.30 -12.55
C ALA A 59 1.50 6.75 -12.76
N THR A 60 0.29 6.96 -13.27
CA THR A 60 -0.33 8.27 -13.32
C THR A 60 -1.36 8.42 -12.21
N LYS A 61 -1.79 7.31 -11.63
CA LYS A 61 -2.64 7.32 -10.45
C LYS A 61 -2.32 6.12 -9.58
N LEU A 62 -2.14 6.36 -8.30
CA LEU A 62 -1.87 5.33 -7.32
C LEU A 62 -2.96 5.37 -6.26
N THR A 63 -3.70 4.29 -6.13
CA THR A 63 -4.73 4.15 -5.12
C THR A 63 -4.33 3.07 -4.14
N ILE A 64 -4.43 3.36 -2.85
CA ILE A 64 -4.24 2.36 -1.81
C ILE A 64 -5.59 2.17 -1.12
N ASP A 65 -6.14 0.98 -1.24
CA ASP A 65 -7.44 0.65 -0.67
C ASP A 65 -7.23 -0.11 0.63
N PHE A 66 -7.63 0.50 1.73
CA PHE A 66 -7.38 -0.03 3.07
C PHE A 66 -8.56 -0.79 3.65
N ALA A 67 -9.52 -1.19 2.81
CA ALA A 67 -10.73 -1.86 3.30
C ALA A 67 -10.43 -3.09 4.15
N LYS A 68 -9.30 -3.75 3.90
CA LYS A 68 -8.94 -4.98 4.61
C LYS A 68 -7.70 -4.82 5.48
N LEU A 69 -7.28 -3.59 5.75
CA LEU A 69 -6.13 -3.34 6.61
C LEU A 69 -6.60 -3.15 8.04
N GLU A 70 -6.03 -3.95 8.95
CA GLU A 70 -6.44 -3.95 10.36
C GLU A 70 -5.60 -3.00 11.20
N TYR A 71 -4.37 -2.70 10.76
CA TYR A 71 -3.43 -1.96 11.58
C TYR A 71 -2.37 -1.32 10.70
N ILE A 72 -1.98 -0.10 11.05
CA ILE A 72 -0.87 0.59 10.40
C ILE A 72 0.04 1.22 11.45
N SER A 73 1.35 1.00 11.29
CA SER A 73 2.36 1.58 12.17
C SER A 73 3.01 2.79 11.50
N SER A 74 3.91 3.44 12.24
CA SER A 74 4.67 4.55 11.68
C SER A 74 5.49 4.13 10.46
N ALA A 75 5.97 2.89 10.44
CA ALA A 75 6.70 2.38 9.27
C ALA A 75 5.79 2.33 8.04
N GLY A 76 4.53 1.91 8.23
CA GLY A 76 3.56 1.92 7.14
C GLY A 76 3.24 3.32 6.66
N LEU A 77 3.07 4.26 7.59
CA LEU A 77 2.83 5.66 7.22
C LEU A 77 3.99 6.23 6.42
N ARG A 78 5.21 5.85 6.78
CA ARG A 78 6.40 6.33 6.06
C ARG A 78 6.41 5.84 4.61
N VAL A 79 5.97 4.61 4.37
CA VAL A 79 5.85 4.09 3.01
C VAL A 79 4.87 4.93 2.21
N LEU A 80 3.73 5.29 2.81
CA LEU A 80 2.74 6.13 2.13
C LEU A 80 3.29 7.50 1.82
N LEU A 81 4.04 8.08 2.77
CA LEU A 81 4.64 9.39 2.55
C LEU A 81 5.65 9.37 1.42
N GLY A 82 6.48 8.33 1.36
CA GLY A 82 7.43 8.18 0.27
C GLY A 82 6.74 8.06 -1.08
N ALA A 83 5.66 7.30 -1.14
CA ALA A 83 4.88 7.15 -2.37
C ALA A 83 4.27 8.49 -2.78
N LEU A 84 3.74 9.25 -1.82
CA LEU A 84 3.18 10.56 -2.10
C LEU A 84 4.22 11.49 -2.71
N GLN A 85 5.42 11.50 -2.13
CA GLN A 85 6.51 12.33 -2.64
C GLN A 85 6.92 11.92 -4.05
N ASP A 86 6.95 10.62 -4.31
CA ASP A 86 7.30 10.11 -5.64
C ASP A 86 6.23 10.43 -6.68
N MET A 87 4.98 10.55 -6.26
CA MET A 87 3.88 10.87 -7.17
C MET A 87 3.76 12.37 -7.46
N GLU A 88 4.43 13.21 -6.69
CA GLU A 88 4.39 14.64 -6.93
C GLU A 88 4.89 14.97 -8.32
N GLY A 89 4.12 15.78 -9.04
CA GLY A 89 4.50 16.16 -10.40
C GLY A 89 4.24 15.11 -11.45
N LYS A 90 3.81 13.90 -11.06
CA LYS A 90 3.55 12.82 -12.00
C LYS A 90 2.09 12.46 -12.08
N GLY A 91 1.36 12.58 -10.99
CA GLY A 91 -0.02 12.17 -10.98
C GLY A 91 -0.62 12.24 -9.60
N GLU A 92 -1.64 11.43 -9.38
CA GLU A 92 -2.48 11.52 -8.21
C GLU A 92 -2.28 10.29 -7.32
N MET A 93 -2.24 10.51 -6.01
CA MET A 93 -2.28 9.42 -5.03
C MET A 93 -3.51 9.58 -4.16
N VAL A 94 -4.23 8.49 -3.99
CA VAL A 94 -5.47 8.45 -3.21
C VAL A 94 -5.41 7.28 -2.26
N VAL A 95 -5.86 7.46 -1.03
CA VAL A 95 -6.14 6.35 -0.11
C VAL A 95 -7.63 6.33 0.15
N ARG A 96 -8.19 5.14 0.26
CA ARG A 96 -9.64 5.02 0.44
C ARG A 96 -10.01 3.85 1.33
N ASN A 97 -11.24 3.88 1.80
CA ASN A 97 -11.84 2.81 2.58
C ASN A 97 -11.07 2.52 3.86
N LEU A 98 -10.64 3.58 4.55
CA LEU A 98 -9.93 3.41 5.82
C LEU A 98 -10.82 2.67 6.81
N THR A 99 -10.30 1.61 7.40
CA THR A 99 -10.95 1.00 8.54
C THR A 99 -10.88 1.97 9.72
N ARG A 100 -11.70 1.74 10.73
CA ARG A 100 -11.74 2.65 11.86
C ARG A 100 -10.37 2.80 12.53
N SER A 101 -9.68 1.68 12.76
CA SER A 101 -8.38 1.72 13.43
C SER A 101 -7.35 2.47 12.61
N VAL A 102 -7.36 2.30 11.29
CA VAL A 102 -6.43 3.02 10.41
C VAL A 102 -6.79 4.50 10.36
N ARG A 103 -8.09 4.81 10.29
CA ARG A 103 -8.55 6.20 10.29
C ARG A 103 -8.11 6.92 11.57
N ASP A 104 -8.22 6.25 12.72
CA ASP A 104 -7.81 6.86 13.98
C ASP A 104 -6.34 7.23 13.97
N VAL A 105 -5.49 6.36 13.41
CA VAL A 105 -4.08 6.64 13.29
C VAL A 105 -3.83 7.82 12.33
N PHE A 106 -4.55 7.88 11.22
CA PHE A 106 -4.43 8.98 10.27
C PHE A 106 -4.77 10.31 10.93
N ILE A 107 -5.86 10.34 11.71
CA ILE A 107 -6.28 11.56 12.39
C ILE A 107 -5.25 11.96 13.44
N LEU A 108 -4.81 11.00 14.22
CA LEU A 108 -3.87 11.26 15.31
C LEU A 108 -2.53 11.79 14.81
N THR A 109 -2.08 11.33 13.65
CA THR A 109 -0.79 11.71 13.08
C THR A 109 -0.88 12.88 12.11
N GLY A 110 -2.10 13.29 11.73
CA GLY A 110 -2.27 14.34 10.73
C GLY A 110 -2.19 13.86 9.30
N PHE A 111 -2.02 12.57 9.05
CA PHE A 111 -1.91 12.04 7.70
C PHE A 111 -3.18 12.23 6.88
N ASN A 112 -4.33 12.36 7.56
CA ASN A 112 -5.58 12.66 6.87
C ASN A 112 -5.56 14.02 6.17
N ARG A 113 -4.60 14.89 6.53
CA ARG A 113 -4.43 16.20 5.88
C ARG A 113 -3.37 16.18 4.79
N LEU A 114 -2.47 15.20 4.84
CA LEU A 114 -1.40 15.08 3.85
C LEU A 114 -1.84 14.29 2.63
N LEU A 115 -2.63 13.25 2.85
CA LEU A 115 -3.05 12.34 1.81
C LEU A 115 -4.47 12.66 1.38
N ASN A 116 -4.75 12.40 0.11
CA ASN A 116 -6.11 12.53 -0.41
C ASN A 116 -6.89 11.29 0.02
N VAL A 117 -7.76 11.46 0.99
CA VAL A 117 -8.55 10.37 1.58
C VAL A 117 -9.96 10.39 1.03
N GLU A 118 -10.38 9.24 0.49
CA GLU A 118 -11.74 9.07 0.00
C GLU A 118 -12.56 8.15 0.88
#